data_a24e01d5d1935f2d219c9d937c17508c
#
_entry.id   a24e01d5d1935f2d219c9d937c17508c
#
_cell.length_a   1.000
_cell.length_b   1.000
_cell.length_c   1.000
_cell.angle_alpha   90.00
_cell.angle_beta   90.00
_cell.angle_gamma   90.00
#
_symmetry.space_group_name_H-M   'P 1'
#
loop_
_entity.id
_entity.type
_entity.pdbx_description
1 polymer ?
#
loop_
_entity_poly.entity_id
_entity_poly.type
_entity_poly.pdbx_seq_one_letter_code
_entity_poly.pdbx_strand_id
1 'polypeptide(L)'
;LLADARDNELNRATFGPANLRLLNDAQLARHLRSIAKEFPKPDAVCIGMAGARTEADWRRLQAAAAAAWKNIPCRATNDLETALAADRSRGGKSAPGAQILVLSGTGSCCYGRNAEGVTRKIGGWGHILGDKGSGYEIGLRGLKAVVYYLDLDGRWTALGQRLLRALNLNEPNQLIGWVLEASKDEVAALATEVFAAAAKGDQIAKDILSGAASSLAKDAVNCAEGLASQGERVRFVFNGGVLLKQPGFARKVAARIRERWPAAECGALKRESVWGAVTLARGGASKAGAESSVVSPASPAFARAESGGVGPQGPAPWDIRHLPAATTEQRHPESMNLDRMPVGSAIDLMLAGDEAIPLAIRRERRKIEWVVRKVAAAFEAGGRLFYVGAGTSGRLGILDASECPPTFRADPEMVQGIIAGGARAIANPVEGAEDDPEAGARAIRFRGVSRKDVVVGIAASGRTPFVWGALWEARKAGAATALVCFNPNLKVAQADRPDRIIAPDIGPELLTGSTRLKSGTATKLILNIVTTLAMVRIGKVVSNLMVDVNPTNVKLRDRAVRIVREIAGCDDAAARCALDKAGWKVKDACELAGIRR
;
A
#
# COMPACT_ATOMS: atom_id res chain seq x y z
N LEU A 1 2.11 -23.51 15.34
CA LEU A 1 3.23 -23.43 16.28
C LEU A 1 3.23 -24.64 17.20
N LEU A 2 4.34 -25.35 17.26
CA LEU A 2 4.64 -26.39 18.24
C LEU A 2 5.68 -25.85 19.22
N ALA A 3 5.44 -26.02 20.52
CA ALA A 3 6.36 -25.57 21.55
C ALA A 3 6.46 -26.61 22.68
N ASP A 4 7.64 -26.69 23.34
CA ASP A 4 7.86 -27.55 24.50
C ASP A 4 7.27 -26.97 25.80
N ALA A 5 7.38 -27.70 26.91
CA ALA A 5 6.88 -27.26 28.21
C ALA A 5 7.58 -26.00 28.75
N ARG A 6 8.75 -25.64 28.22
CA ARG A 6 9.55 -24.47 28.62
C ARG A 6 9.36 -23.23 27.76
N ASP A 7 8.37 -23.24 26.84
CA ASP A 7 8.14 -22.19 25.84
C ASP A 7 9.24 -22.04 24.78
N ASN A 8 9.98 -23.10 24.49
CA ASN A 8 10.85 -23.10 23.33
C ASN A 8 10.01 -23.47 22.10
N GLU A 9 10.19 -22.73 21.03
CA GLU A 9 9.59 -23.04 19.73
C GLU A 9 10.31 -24.25 19.12
N LEU A 10 9.57 -25.35 18.89
CA LEU A 10 10.10 -26.56 18.29
C LEU A 10 9.88 -26.58 16.78
N ASN A 11 8.72 -26.10 16.33
CA ASN A 11 8.39 -26.02 14.91
C ASN A 11 7.31 -24.95 14.65
N ARG A 12 7.36 -24.32 13.47
CA ARG A 12 6.38 -23.32 13.02
C ARG A 12 6.07 -23.52 11.54
N ALA A 13 4.79 -23.50 11.20
CA ALA A 13 4.33 -23.48 9.83
C ALA A 13 3.22 -22.45 9.63
N THR A 14 3.13 -21.89 8.43
CA THR A 14 2.10 -20.94 8.03
C THR A 14 1.21 -21.59 6.96
N PHE A 15 -0.10 -21.53 7.18
CA PHE A 15 -1.10 -22.06 6.26
C PHE A 15 -1.95 -20.90 5.71
N GLY A 16 -2.75 -21.17 4.69
CA GLY A 16 -3.66 -20.19 4.13
C GLY A 16 -4.67 -19.66 5.16
N PRO A 17 -5.31 -18.50 4.89
CA PRO A 17 -6.25 -17.89 5.80
C PRO A 17 -7.45 -18.80 6.08
N ALA A 18 -7.86 -18.86 7.34
CA ALA A 18 -8.99 -19.67 7.78
C ALA A 18 -9.95 -18.84 8.65
N ASN A 19 -11.22 -18.84 8.28
CA ASN A 19 -12.30 -18.28 9.06
C ASN A 19 -13.44 -19.29 9.11
N LEU A 20 -13.92 -19.62 10.30
CA LEU A 20 -14.92 -20.67 10.50
C LEU A 20 -16.22 -20.43 9.72
N ARG A 21 -16.59 -19.15 9.50
CA ARG A 21 -17.79 -18.76 8.75
C ARG A 21 -17.67 -18.95 7.24
N LEU A 22 -16.44 -19.04 6.73
CA LEU A 22 -16.15 -19.18 5.30
C LEU A 22 -15.84 -20.63 4.89
N LEU A 23 -15.69 -21.55 5.85
CA LEU A 23 -15.35 -22.95 5.60
C LEU A 23 -16.55 -23.86 5.87
N ASN A 24 -16.86 -24.76 4.96
CA ASN A 24 -17.73 -25.88 5.25
C ASN A 24 -16.98 -26.98 6.03
N ASP A 25 -17.70 -28.02 6.55
CA ASP A 25 -17.10 -29.04 7.41
C ASP A 25 -16.00 -29.85 6.72
N ALA A 26 -16.18 -30.15 5.44
CA ALA A 26 -15.19 -30.89 4.66
C ALA A 26 -13.90 -30.05 4.42
N GLN A 27 -14.06 -28.76 4.17
CA GLN A 27 -12.94 -27.82 4.02
C GLN A 27 -12.21 -27.63 5.34
N LEU A 28 -12.94 -27.45 6.44
CA LEU A 28 -12.37 -27.32 7.79
C LEU A 28 -11.58 -28.58 8.17
N ALA A 29 -12.15 -29.76 7.99
CA ALA A 29 -11.48 -31.02 8.29
C ALA A 29 -10.24 -31.27 7.41
N ARG A 30 -10.27 -30.85 6.14
CA ARG A 30 -9.11 -30.90 5.24
C ARG A 30 -8.02 -29.97 5.70
N HIS A 31 -8.38 -28.74 6.07
CA HIS A 31 -7.44 -27.73 6.56
C HIS A 31 -6.74 -28.18 7.85
N LEU A 32 -7.48 -28.68 8.84
CA LEU A 32 -6.89 -29.17 10.08
C LEU A 32 -6.02 -30.41 9.88
N ARG A 33 -6.40 -31.32 8.98
CA ARG A 33 -5.55 -32.48 8.62
C ARG A 33 -4.26 -32.07 7.92
N SER A 34 -4.27 -31.05 7.07
CA SER A 34 -3.03 -30.54 6.46
C SER A 34 -2.09 -29.96 7.51
N ILE A 35 -2.62 -29.24 8.51
CA ILE A 35 -1.84 -28.76 9.66
C ILE A 35 -1.24 -29.93 10.45
N ALA A 36 -2.07 -30.94 10.77
CA ALA A 36 -1.62 -32.08 11.58
C ALA A 36 -0.48 -32.88 10.94
N LYS A 37 -0.40 -32.91 9.60
CA LYS A 37 0.69 -33.60 8.86
C LYS A 37 2.05 -32.91 8.94
N GLU A 38 2.08 -31.59 9.17
CA GLU A 38 3.32 -30.80 9.20
C GLU A 38 4.03 -30.84 10.55
N PHE A 39 3.37 -31.34 11.59
CA PHE A 39 3.91 -31.35 12.93
C PHE A 39 4.02 -32.77 13.50
N PRO A 40 5.07 -33.03 14.32
CA PRO A 40 5.09 -34.22 15.17
C PRO A 40 3.84 -34.28 16.05
N LYS A 41 3.50 -35.48 16.53
CA LYS A 41 2.33 -35.69 17.39
C LYS A 41 2.47 -34.86 18.68
N PRO A 42 1.57 -33.89 18.94
CA PRO A 42 1.62 -33.08 20.16
C PRO A 42 0.91 -33.79 21.32
N ASP A 43 1.21 -33.38 22.57
CA ASP A 43 0.51 -33.87 23.77
C ASP A 43 -0.86 -33.19 23.95
N ALA A 44 -1.01 -31.96 23.47
CA ALA A 44 -2.28 -31.21 23.50
C ALA A 44 -2.35 -30.20 22.34
N VAL A 45 -3.57 -29.89 21.89
CA VAL A 45 -3.83 -28.93 20.82
C VAL A 45 -4.78 -27.84 21.31
N CYS A 46 -4.50 -26.59 20.95
CA CYS A 46 -5.49 -25.51 21.07
C CYS A 46 -5.67 -24.83 19.71
N ILE A 47 -6.93 -24.65 19.30
CA ILE A 47 -7.31 -23.99 18.05
C ILE A 47 -8.09 -22.73 18.40
N GLY A 48 -7.49 -21.56 18.16
CA GLY A 48 -8.16 -20.27 18.18
C GLY A 48 -8.49 -19.84 16.77
N MET A 49 -9.75 -19.86 16.38
CA MET A 49 -10.16 -19.57 14.99
C MET A 49 -11.09 -18.37 14.92
N ALA A 50 -10.79 -17.46 13.98
CA ALA A 50 -11.67 -16.34 13.66
C ALA A 50 -13.04 -16.86 13.20
N GLY A 51 -14.11 -16.17 13.62
CA GLY A 51 -15.48 -16.57 13.30
C GLY A 51 -16.12 -17.57 14.27
N ALA A 52 -15.37 -18.18 15.18
CA ALA A 52 -15.92 -19.02 16.25
C ALA A 52 -16.55 -18.14 17.35
N ARG A 53 -17.88 -18.18 17.50
CA ARG A 53 -18.64 -17.28 18.39
C ARG A 53 -19.55 -18.00 19.37
N THR A 54 -20.01 -19.19 19.02
CA THR A 54 -21.03 -19.95 19.76
C THR A 54 -20.50 -21.30 20.21
N GLU A 55 -21.18 -21.91 21.14
CA GLU A 55 -20.86 -23.27 21.58
C GLU A 55 -20.93 -24.28 20.42
N ALA A 56 -21.88 -24.10 19.52
CA ALA A 56 -21.99 -24.90 18.29
C ALA A 56 -20.74 -24.75 17.41
N ASP A 57 -20.16 -23.54 17.30
CA ASP A 57 -18.91 -23.31 16.58
C ASP A 57 -17.74 -24.05 17.23
N TRP A 58 -17.65 -24.04 18.56
CA TRP A 58 -16.61 -24.75 19.29
C TRP A 58 -16.74 -26.27 19.17
N ARG A 59 -17.94 -26.81 19.27
CA ARG A 59 -18.21 -28.24 19.02
C ARG A 59 -17.83 -28.65 17.60
N ARG A 60 -18.14 -27.80 16.61
CA ARG A 60 -17.76 -28.00 15.21
C ARG A 60 -16.24 -28.06 15.05
N LEU A 61 -15.50 -27.11 15.65
CA LEU A 61 -14.04 -27.11 15.65
C LEU A 61 -13.44 -28.31 16.35
N GLN A 62 -13.99 -28.70 17.52
CA GLN A 62 -13.54 -29.87 18.28
C GLN A 62 -13.76 -31.17 17.51
N ALA A 63 -14.88 -31.33 16.84
CA ALA A 63 -15.15 -32.50 16.00
C ALA A 63 -14.17 -32.63 14.84
N ALA A 64 -13.89 -31.50 14.15
CA ALA A 64 -12.92 -31.48 13.07
C ALA A 64 -11.49 -31.73 13.57
N ALA A 65 -11.13 -31.22 14.75
CA ALA A 65 -9.83 -31.43 15.38
C ALA A 65 -9.65 -32.88 15.83
N ALA A 66 -10.66 -33.53 16.43
CA ALA A 66 -10.63 -34.94 16.84
C ALA A 66 -10.37 -35.88 15.65
N ALA A 67 -10.87 -35.51 14.46
CA ALA A 67 -10.60 -36.25 13.22
C ALA A 67 -9.16 -36.07 12.73
N ALA A 68 -8.49 -34.94 13.05
CA ALA A 68 -7.11 -34.66 12.64
C ALA A 68 -6.09 -35.17 13.66
N TRP A 69 -6.36 -35.02 14.96
CA TRP A 69 -5.50 -35.43 16.08
C TRP A 69 -6.21 -36.47 16.95
N LYS A 70 -6.19 -37.72 16.52
CA LYS A 70 -6.86 -38.84 17.25
C LYS A 70 -6.23 -39.01 18.64
N ASN A 71 -7.08 -39.10 19.67
CA ASN A 71 -6.71 -39.32 21.07
C ASN A 71 -5.80 -38.24 21.68
N ILE A 72 -5.86 -37.00 21.15
CA ILE A 72 -5.14 -35.87 21.72
C ILE A 72 -6.15 -34.88 22.28
N PRO A 73 -5.95 -34.36 23.51
CA PRO A 73 -6.79 -33.32 24.07
C PRO A 73 -6.79 -32.08 23.19
N CYS A 74 -7.97 -31.62 22.76
CA CYS A 74 -8.11 -30.44 21.96
C CYS A 74 -9.02 -29.41 22.60
N ARG A 75 -8.53 -28.18 22.74
CA ARG A 75 -9.32 -27.01 23.11
C ARG A 75 -9.63 -26.19 21.87
N ALA A 76 -10.93 -25.93 21.63
CA ALA A 76 -11.37 -24.99 20.61
C ALA A 76 -11.81 -23.68 21.24
N THR A 77 -11.42 -22.57 20.64
CA THR A 77 -11.79 -21.22 21.09
C THR A 77 -11.75 -20.23 19.91
N ASN A 78 -11.94 -18.95 20.20
CA ASN A 78 -11.80 -17.88 19.22
C ASN A 78 -10.37 -17.26 19.23
N ASP A 79 -10.07 -16.53 18.18
CA ASP A 79 -8.80 -15.82 18.00
C ASP A 79 -8.54 -14.71 19.04
N LEU A 80 -9.60 -14.14 19.62
CA LEU A 80 -9.50 -13.08 20.63
C LEU A 80 -9.07 -13.64 21.98
N GLU A 81 -9.58 -14.83 22.37
CA GLU A 81 -9.17 -15.49 23.60
C GLU A 81 -7.70 -15.92 23.55
N THR A 82 -7.26 -16.44 22.39
CA THR A 82 -5.85 -16.76 22.21
C THR A 82 -4.97 -15.51 22.26
N ALA A 83 -5.41 -14.39 21.67
CA ALA A 83 -4.67 -13.13 21.76
C ALA A 83 -4.56 -12.63 23.20
N LEU A 84 -5.65 -12.68 23.97
CA LEU A 84 -5.64 -12.27 25.38
C LEU A 84 -4.78 -13.19 26.25
N ALA A 85 -4.82 -14.52 26.00
CA ALA A 85 -4.00 -15.49 26.71
C ALA A 85 -2.48 -15.33 26.45
N ALA A 86 -2.10 -14.70 25.34
CA ALA A 86 -0.70 -14.42 25.00
C ALA A 86 -0.06 -13.30 25.85
N ASP A 87 -0.86 -12.45 26.51
CA ASP A 87 -0.36 -11.39 27.41
C ASP A 87 0.02 -11.89 28.81
N ARG A 88 -0.20 -13.18 29.14
CA ARG A 88 0.18 -13.75 30.43
C ARG A 88 1.69 -13.79 30.57
N SER A 89 2.23 -13.11 31.61
CA SER A 89 3.66 -13.14 31.96
C SER A 89 4.07 -14.50 32.50
N ARG A 90 5.29 -14.97 32.14
CA ARG A 90 5.97 -16.08 32.83
C ARG A 90 6.09 -15.72 34.31
N GLY A 91 5.43 -16.48 35.19
CA GLY A 91 5.67 -16.33 36.63
C GLY A 91 4.45 -16.15 37.52
N GLY A 92 3.30 -16.72 37.18
CA GLY A 92 2.28 -17.15 38.15
C GLY A 92 1.62 -16.15 39.09
N LYS A 93 1.90 -14.85 39.03
CA LYS A 93 1.07 -13.87 39.72
C LYS A 93 -0.04 -13.46 38.74
N SER A 94 -1.24 -13.96 39.02
CA SER A 94 -2.49 -13.47 38.36
C SER A 94 -2.46 -11.95 38.40
N ALA A 95 -2.54 -11.30 37.22
CA ALA A 95 -2.74 -9.87 37.22
C ALA A 95 -4.06 -9.59 37.97
N PRO A 96 -4.05 -8.72 38.99
CA PRO A 96 -5.27 -8.40 39.71
C PRO A 96 -6.22 -7.69 38.75
N GLY A 97 -7.45 -8.15 38.68
CA GLY A 97 -8.52 -7.51 37.93
C GLY A 97 -8.78 -8.09 36.53
N ALA A 98 -9.57 -7.39 35.75
CA ALA A 98 -9.93 -7.77 34.41
C ALA A 98 -8.84 -7.44 33.38
N GLN A 99 -8.80 -8.24 32.31
CA GLN A 99 -7.96 -7.99 31.13
C GLN A 99 -8.86 -7.74 29.91
N ILE A 100 -8.57 -6.70 29.16
CA ILE A 100 -9.33 -6.29 27.96
C ILE A 100 -8.38 -6.26 26.76
N LEU A 101 -8.60 -7.10 25.79
CA LEU A 101 -7.99 -7.01 24.46
C LEU A 101 -8.69 -5.90 23.68
N VAL A 102 -7.93 -4.93 23.20
CA VAL A 102 -8.38 -3.89 22.28
C VAL A 102 -7.75 -4.19 20.92
N LEU A 103 -8.55 -4.71 20.01
CA LEU A 103 -8.11 -5.08 18.67
C LEU A 103 -8.49 -3.99 17.66
N SER A 104 -7.51 -3.51 16.90
CA SER A 104 -7.72 -2.67 15.73
C SER A 104 -6.74 -3.04 14.60
N GLY A 105 -7.26 -3.66 13.59
CA GLY A 105 -6.62 -4.05 12.34
C GLY A 105 -7.53 -3.68 11.16
N THR A 106 -7.76 -4.59 10.21
CA THR A 106 -8.80 -4.43 9.17
C THR A 106 -10.18 -4.20 9.78
N GLY A 107 -10.53 -4.93 10.84
CA GLY A 107 -11.71 -4.71 11.68
C GLY A 107 -11.30 -4.33 13.11
N SER A 108 -12.29 -4.13 14.00
CA SER A 108 -12.03 -3.85 15.40
C SER A 108 -13.02 -4.52 16.35
N CYS A 109 -12.56 -4.84 17.55
CA CYS A 109 -13.42 -5.25 18.66
C CYS A 109 -12.65 -5.18 19.98
N CYS A 110 -13.38 -5.14 21.10
CA CYS A 110 -12.85 -5.30 22.44
C CYS A 110 -13.36 -6.63 23.02
N TYR A 111 -12.46 -7.38 23.63
CA TYR A 111 -12.77 -8.65 24.28
C TYR A 111 -12.11 -8.72 25.65
N GLY A 112 -12.90 -8.92 26.67
CA GLY A 112 -12.42 -8.91 28.04
C GLY A 112 -12.70 -10.20 28.78
N ARG A 113 -11.91 -10.43 29.86
CA ARG A 113 -12.07 -11.54 30.81
C ARG A 113 -11.65 -11.09 32.20
N ASN A 114 -12.46 -11.40 33.22
CA ASN A 114 -12.11 -11.16 34.61
C ASN A 114 -11.46 -12.38 35.30
N ALA A 115 -11.14 -12.26 36.56
CA ALA A 115 -10.50 -13.32 37.35
C ALA A 115 -11.37 -14.58 37.50
N GLU A 116 -12.68 -14.40 37.57
CA GLU A 116 -13.70 -15.45 37.69
C GLU A 116 -13.93 -16.18 36.36
N GLY A 117 -13.33 -15.71 35.27
CA GLY A 117 -13.47 -16.30 33.96
C GLY A 117 -14.66 -15.78 33.15
N VAL A 118 -15.41 -14.82 33.69
CA VAL A 118 -16.49 -14.16 32.95
C VAL A 118 -15.90 -13.39 31.77
N THR A 119 -16.53 -13.51 30.60
CA THR A 119 -16.07 -12.85 29.38
C THR A 119 -17.09 -11.86 28.85
N ARG A 120 -16.60 -10.79 28.24
CA ARG A 120 -17.43 -9.79 27.57
C ARG A 120 -16.81 -9.37 26.26
N LYS A 121 -17.65 -9.14 25.25
CA LYS A 121 -17.23 -8.67 23.95
C LYS A 121 -18.04 -7.44 23.54
N ILE A 122 -17.34 -6.40 23.06
CA ILE A 122 -17.92 -5.19 22.45
C ILE A 122 -17.39 -5.05 21.03
N GLY A 123 -18.27 -4.83 20.06
CA GLY A 123 -17.89 -4.73 18.65
C GLY A 123 -17.69 -6.10 17.96
N GLY A 124 -17.00 -6.09 16.83
CA GLY A 124 -16.77 -7.28 16.00
C GLY A 124 -18.01 -7.76 15.24
N TRP A 125 -18.91 -6.84 14.89
CA TRP A 125 -20.11 -7.11 14.08
C TRP A 125 -19.85 -7.00 12.57
N GLY A 126 -18.59 -6.82 12.18
CA GLY A 126 -18.19 -6.61 10.78
C GLY A 126 -18.24 -5.13 10.38
N HIS A 127 -17.74 -4.86 9.19
CA HIS A 127 -17.44 -3.51 8.73
C HIS A 127 -18.67 -2.63 8.43
N ILE A 128 -19.84 -3.24 8.21
CA ILE A 128 -21.08 -2.51 7.95
C ILE A 128 -21.74 -2.06 9.27
N LEU A 129 -21.80 -2.95 10.27
CA LEU A 129 -22.52 -2.71 11.52
C LEU A 129 -21.63 -2.28 12.69
N GLY A 130 -20.31 -2.43 12.56
CA GLY A 130 -19.36 -2.22 13.64
C GLY A 130 -18.00 -1.73 13.16
N ASP A 131 -16.94 -2.37 13.72
CA ASP A 131 -15.54 -2.12 13.39
C ASP A 131 -15.08 -0.66 13.61
N LYS A 132 -15.65 0.06 14.60
CA LYS A 132 -15.30 1.45 14.94
C LYS A 132 -13.83 1.57 15.33
N GLY A 133 -13.13 2.53 14.73
CA GLY A 133 -11.70 2.75 14.96
C GLY A 133 -10.78 1.72 14.30
N SER A 134 -11.30 0.88 13.39
CA SER A 134 -10.53 -0.03 12.55
C SER A 134 -9.91 0.68 11.35
N GLY A 135 -8.98 -0.01 10.67
CA GLY A 135 -8.42 0.46 9.40
C GLY A 135 -9.51 0.68 8.34
N TYR A 136 -10.49 -0.22 8.27
CA TYR A 136 -11.63 -0.07 7.35
C TYR A 136 -12.42 1.22 7.62
N GLU A 137 -12.81 1.46 8.86
CA GLU A 137 -13.57 2.67 9.22
C GLU A 137 -12.75 3.94 8.97
N ILE A 138 -11.48 3.94 9.33
CA ILE A 138 -10.56 5.08 9.10
C ILE A 138 -10.45 5.38 7.60
N GLY A 139 -10.22 4.36 6.77
CA GLY A 139 -10.14 4.49 5.31
C GLY A 139 -11.45 4.99 4.69
N LEU A 140 -12.58 4.39 5.10
CA LEU A 140 -13.91 4.78 4.62
C LEU A 140 -14.26 6.23 5.03
N ARG A 141 -13.94 6.64 6.25
CA ARG A 141 -14.12 8.03 6.69
C ARG A 141 -13.24 8.99 5.88
N GLY A 142 -12.03 8.57 5.51
CA GLY A 142 -11.16 9.33 4.61
C GLY A 142 -11.82 9.57 3.27
N LEU A 143 -12.35 8.51 2.62
CA LEU A 143 -13.08 8.62 1.36
C LEU A 143 -14.31 9.53 1.47
N LYS A 144 -15.15 9.33 2.49
CA LYS A 144 -16.34 10.16 2.71
C LYS A 144 -16.00 11.63 2.95
N ALA A 145 -14.95 11.91 3.71
CA ALA A 145 -14.56 13.29 4.02
C ALA A 145 -14.08 14.04 2.77
N VAL A 146 -13.28 13.43 1.91
CA VAL A 146 -12.77 14.11 0.70
C VAL A 146 -13.90 14.40 -0.31
N VAL A 147 -14.87 13.49 -0.43
CA VAL A 147 -16.07 13.71 -1.27
C VAL A 147 -16.94 14.80 -0.68
N TYR A 148 -17.18 14.77 0.64
CA TYR A 148 -17.97 15.80 1.32
C TYR A 148 -17.43 17.23 1.11
N TYR A 149 -16.12 17.45 1.25
CA TYR A 149 -15.54 18.77 1.03
C TYR A 149 -15.52 19.19 -0.44
N LEU A 150 -15.41 18.23 -1.36
CA LEU A 150 -15.55 18.50 -2.79
C LEU A 150 -16.96 18.97 -3.13
N ASP A 151 -17.98 18.31 -2.58
CA ASP A 151 -19.39 18.67 -2.82
C ASP A 151 -19.78 19.99 -2.13
N LEU A 152 -19.25 20.24 -0.94
CA LEU A 152 -19.63 21.40 -0.14
C LEU A 152 -19.13 22.72 -0.73
N ASP A 153 -17.88 22.79 -1.13
CA ASP A 153 -17.21 24.03 -1.54
C ASP A 153 -16.19 23.86 -2.70
N GLY A 154 -16.23 22.74 -3.39
CA GLY A 154 -15.29 22.42 -4.48
C GLY A 154 -13.86 22.16 -4.01
N ARG A 155 -13.61 22.10 -2.72
CA ARG A 155 -12.27 21.96 -2.15
C ARG A 155 -11.76 20.53 -2.27
N TRP A 156 -10.66 20.36 -3.01
CA TRP A 156 -9.94 19.09 -3.06
C TRP A 156 -8.76 19.11 -2.08
N THR A 157 -8.83 18.26 -1.07
CA THR A 157 -7.92 18.28 0.08
C THR A 157 -6.60 17.54 -0.19
N ALA A 158 -5.57 17.79 0.64
CA ALA A 158 -4.33 17.03 0.58
C ALA A 158 -4.55 15.52 0.81
N LEU A 159 -5.48 15.14 1.69
CA LEU A 159 -5.92 13.77 1.86
C LEU A 159 -6.51 13.20 0.56
N GLY A 160 -7.33 13.97 -0.16
CA GLY A 160 -7.90 13.57 -1.46
C GLY A 160 -6.83 13.29 -2.51
N GLN A 161 -5.83 14.18 -2.61
CA GLN A 161 -4.69 13.99 -3.52
C GLN A 161 -3.95 12.66 -3.23
N ARG A 162 -3.73 12.35 -1.95
CA ARG A 162 -3.08 11.11 -1.51
C ARG A 162 -3.89 9.87 -1.84
N LEU A 163 -5.21 9.93 -1.60
CA LEU A 163 -6.10 8.81 -1.90
C LEU A 163 -6.14 8.51 -3.41
N LEU A 164 -6.30 9.54 -4.27
CA LEU A 164 -6.24 9.34 -5.73
C LEU A 164 -4.90 8.75 -6.17
N ARG A 165 -3.80 9.24 -5.63
CA ARG A 165 -2.48 8.69 -5.93
C ARG A 165 -2.38 7.21 -5.52
N ALA A 166 -2.74 6.88 -4.28
CA ALA A 166 -2.65 5.51 -3.76
C ALA A 166 -3.49 4.51 -4.58
N LEU A 167 -4.60 5.00 -5.14
CA LEU A 167 -5.52 4.22 -5.95
C LEU A 167 -5.22 4.29 -7.47
N ASN A 168 -4.20 5.05 -7.88
CA ASN A 168 -3.91 5.35 -9.30
C ASN A 168 -5.13 5.91 -10.06
N LEU A 169 -5.96 6.70 -9.38
CA LEU A 169 -7.12 7.38 -9.96
C LEU A 169 -6.73 8.80 -10.36
N ASN A 170 -7.32 9.31 -11.43
CA ASN A 170 -6.99 10.63 -11.96
C ASN A 170 -7.93 11.72 -11.45
N GLU A 171 -9.16 11.36 -11.11
CA GLU A 171 -10.21 12.30 -10.70
C GLU A 171 -11.16 11.68 -9.67
N PRO A 172 -11.85 12.51 -8.84
CA PRO A 172 -12.71 12.05 -7.77
C PRO A 172 -13.85 11.13 -8.20
N ASN A 173 -14.45 11.37 -9.37
CA ASN A 173 -15.57 10.56 -9.87
C ASN A 173 -15.20 9.08 -10.04
N GLN A 174 -13.92 8.78 -10.28
CA GLN A 174 -13.44 7.40 -10.36
C GLN A 174 -13.49 6.65 -9.03
N LEU A 175 -13.60 7.36 -7.89
CA LEU A 175 -13.80 6.75 -6.58
C LEU A 175 -15.10 5.96 -6.50
N ILE A 176 -16.14 6.36 -7.22
CA ILE A 176 -17.44 5.67 -7.24
C ILE A 176 -17.26 4.24 -7.74
N GLY A 177 -16.65 4.08 -8.91
CA GLY A 177 -16.40 2.76 -9.50
C GLY A 177 -15.47 1.92 -8.64
N TRP A 178 -14.42 2.54 -8.10
CA TRP A 178 -13.47 1.84 -7.24
C TRP A 178 -14.13 1.31 -5.95
N VAL A 179 -14.92 2.13 -5.25
CA VAL A 179 -15.57 1.72 -3.98
C VAL A 179 -16.57 0.57 -4.18
N LEU A 180 -17.24 0.50 -5.34
CA LEU A 180 -18.20 -0.57 -5.65
C LEU A 180 -17.52 -1.94 -5.82
N GLU A 181 -16.27 -1.96 -6.25
CA GLU A 181 -15.49 -3.19 -6.49
C GLU A 181 -14.52 -3.51 -5.33
N ALA A 182 -14.23 -2.53 -4.49
CA ALA A 182 -13.20 -2.65 -3.45
C ALA A 182 -13.57 -3.64 -2.37
N SER A 183 -12.64 -4.52 -2.06
CA SER A 183 -12.72 -5.41 -0.90
C SER A 183 -12.57 -4.63 0.42
N LYS A 184 -12.99 -5.27 1.51
CA LYS A 184 -12.81 -4.73 2.87
C LYS A 184 -11.33 -4.39 3.17
N ASP A 185 -10.41 -5.23 2.74
CA ASP A 185 -8.99 -5.07 3.02
C ASP A 185 -8.39 -3.91 2.21
N GLU A 186 -8.82 -3.69 0.98
CA GLU A 186 -8.40 -2.55 0.16
C GLU A 186 -8.86 -1.22 0.77
N VAL A 187 -10.10 -1.14 1.24
CA VAL A 187 -10.58 0.05 1.96
C VAL A 187 -9.80 0.26 3.25
N ALA A 188 -9.52 -0.81 4.00
CA ALA A 188 -8.75 -0.72 5.25
C ALA A 188 -7.29 -0.28 5.02
N ALA A 189 -6.69 -0.63 3.87
CA ALA A 189 -5.34 -0.20 3.50
C ALA A 189 -5.23 1.33 3.36
N LEU A 190 -6.32 2.01 2.98
CA LEU A 190 -6.36 3.48 2.88
C LEU A 190 -6.16 4.20 4.21
N ALA A 191 -6.33 3.51 5.34
CA ALA A 191 -5.99 4.08 6.64
C ALA A 191 -4.54 4.57 6.69
N THR A 192 -3.61 3.93 5.97
CA THR A 192 -2.20 4.36 5.90
C THR A 192 -2.06 5.76 5.32
N GLU A 193 -2.88 6.09 4.31
CA GLU A 193 -2.88 7.43 3.70
C GLU A 193 -3.49 8.48 4.64
N VAL A 194 -4.51 8.11 5.43
CA VAL A 194 -5.07 8.99 6.47
C VAL A 194 -4.02 9.28 7.55
N PHE A 195 -3.30 8.27 8.03
CA PHE A 195 -2.20 8.46 8.99
C PHE A 195 -1.09 9.33 8.41
N ALA A 196 -0.71 9.11 7.17
CA ALA A 196 0.33 9.89 6.50
C ALA A 196 -0.10 11.35 6.27
N ALA A 197 -1.35 11.60 5.91
CA ALA A 197 -1.90 12.96 5.79
C ALA A 197 -1.91 13.69 7.14
N ALA A 198 -2.37 13.02 8.20
CA ALA A 198 -2.36 13.58 9.56
C ALA A 198 -0.94 13.94 10.04
N ALA A 199 0.05 13.11 9.74
CA ALA A 199 1.46 13.36 10.06
C ALA A 199 2.02 14.59 9.32
N LYS A 200 1.51 14.88 8.11
CA LYS A 200 1.85 16.08 7.32
C LYS A 200 1.01 17.31 7.68
N GLY A 201 0.15 17.22 8.70
CA GLY A 201 -0.59 18.36 9.23
C GLY A 201 -2.04 18.47 8.78
N ASP A 202 -2.53 17.58 7.91
CA ASP A 202 -3.91 17.60 7.42
C ASP A 202 -4.92 17.51 8.58
N GLN A 203 -5.76 18.53 8.74
CA GLN A 203 -6.68 18.62 9.86
C GLN A 203 -7.82 17.60 9.77
N ILE A 204 -8.33 17.35 8.56
CA ILE A 204 -9.40 16.37 8.32
C ILE A 204 -8.94 14.97 8.75
N ALA A 205 -7.72 14.60 8.35
CA ALA A 205 -7.14 13.33 8.74
C ALA A 205 -6.91 13.24 10.27
N LYS A 206 -6.48 14.34 10.92
CA LYS A 206 -6.36 14.40 12.39
C LYS A 206 -7.68 14.19 13.09
N ASP A 207 -8.76 14.79 12.59
CA ASP A 207 -10.09 14.70 13.16
C ASP A 207 -10.68 13.29 13.00
N ILE A 208 -10.46 12.66 11.84
CA ILE A 208 -10.82 11.26 11.60
C ILE A 208 -10.13 10.35 12.64
N LEU A 209 -8.81 10.51 12.81
CA LEU A 209 -8.05 9.70 13.77
C LEU A 209 -8.42 9.98 15.22
N SER A 210 -8.75 11.22 15.55
CA SER A 210 -9.24 11.59 16.90
C SER A 210 -10.58 10.91 17.19
N GLY A 211 -11.52 10.95 16.26
CA GLY A 211 -12.82 10.29 16.38
C GLY A 211 -12.69 8.76 16.46
N ALA A 212 -11.81 8.17 15.66
CA ALA A 212 -11.52 6.74 15.69
C ALA A 212 -10.93 6.30 17.04
N ALA A 213 -9.99 7.07 17.59
CA ALA A 213 -9.41 6.80 18.91
C ALA A 213 -10.44 6.89 20.03
N SER A 214 -11.32 7.90 19.98
CA SER A 214 -12.39 8.07 20.98
C SER A 214 -13.42 6.93 20.93
N SER A 215 -13.80 6.50 19.73
CA SER A 215 -14.72 5.36 19.56
C SER A 215 -14.15 4.06 20.11
N LEU A 216 -12.88 3.77 19.78
CA LEU A 216 -12.20 2.55 20.24
C LEU A 216 -11.99 2.54 21.75
N ALA A 217 -11.62 3.70 22.33
CA ALA A 217 -11.48 3.85 23.78
C ALA A 217 -12.81 3.67 24.51
N LYS A 218 -13.91 4.23 23.97
CA LYS A 218 -15.25 4.03 24.49
C LYS A 218 -15.64 2.57 24.54
N ASP A 219 -15.43 1.83 23.45
CA ASP A 219 -15.76 0.42 23.39
C ASP A 219 -14.90 -0.42 24.35
N ALA A 220 -13.63 -0.06 24.54
CA ALA A 220 -12.73 -0.68 25.50
C ALA A 220 -13.19 -0.48 26.95
N VAL A 221 -13.56 0.76 27.32
CA VAL A 221 -14.07 1.07 28.65
C VAL A 221 -15.42 0.38 28.90
N ASN A 222 -16.35 0.44 27.94
CA ASN A 222 -17.63 -0.27 28.05
C ASN A 222 -17.43 -1.79 28.24
N CYS A 223 -16.38 -2.36 27.65
CA CYS A 223 -16.04 -3.76 27.87
C CYS A 223 -15.57 -3.99 29.31
N ALA A 224 -14.76 -3.09 29.87
CA ALA A 224 -14.25 -3.17 31.23
C ALA A 224 -15.36 -3.01 32.30
N GLU A 225 -16.29 -2.07 32.11
CA GLU A 225 -17.44 -1.80 33.01
C GLU A 225 -18.31 -3.02 33.29
N GLY A 226 -18.33 -4.00 32.38
CA GLY A 226 -19.06 -5.25 32.61
C GLY A 226 -18.24 -6.38 33.22
N LEU A 227 -16.97 -6.14 33.57
CA LEU A 227 -16.04 -7.15 34.05
C LEU A 227 -15.29 -6.75 35.33
N ALA A 228 -15.32 -5.47 35.69
CA ALA A 228 -14.63 -4.90 36.85
C ALA A 228 -15.41 -3.72 37.39
N SER A 229 -15.28 -3.46 38.70
CA SER A 229 -15.84 -2.28 39.36
C SER A 229 -15.02 -1.03 39.03
N GLN A 230 -15.67 0.13 39.01
CA GLN A 230 -15.01 1.37 38.73
C GLN A 230 -13.89 1.67 39.78
N GLY A 231 -12.69 1.99 39.30
CA GLY A 231 -11.52 2.19 40.17
C GLY A 231 -10.64 0.96 40.34
N GLU A 232 -11.09 -0.24 39.96
CA GLU A 232 -10.23 -1.42 39.93
C GLU A 232 -9.16 -1.33 38.83
N ARG A 233 -8.02 -1.97 39.06
CA ARG A 233 -6.97 -2.08 38.04
C ARG A 233 -7.44 -2.99 36.91
N VAL A 234 -7.44 -2.45 35.67
CA VAL A 234 -7.76 -3.18 34.45
C VAL A 234 -6.60 -3.07 33.49
N ARG A 235 -6.19 -4.21 32.93
CA ARG A 235 -5.15 -4.30 31.92
C ARG A 235 -5.76 -4.24 30.51
N PHE A 236 -5.46 -3.19 29.74
CA PHE A 236 -5.86 -3.03 28.34
C PHE A 236 -4.69 -3.42 27.43
N VAL A 237 -4.87 -4.48 26.66
CA VAL A 237 -3.86 -5.08 25.77
C VAL A 237 -4.16 -4.69 24.34
N PHE A 238 -3.27 -3.95 23.71
CA PHE A 238 -3.43 -3.47 22.35
C PHE A 238 -2.91 -4.49 21.35
N ASN A 239 -3.73 -4.80 20.34
CA ASN A 239 -3.39 -5.71 19.25
C ASN A 239 -3.96 -5.21 17.91
N GLY A 240 -3.49 -5.80 16.81
CA GLY A 240 -3.88 -5.45 15.45
C GLY A 240 -3.00 -4.39 14.79
N GLY A 241 -2.95 -4.45 13.46
CA GLY A 241 -2.01 -3.67 12.66
C GLY A 241 -2.09 -2.15 12.84
N VAL A 242 -3.28 -1.61 13.12
CA VAL A 242 -3.46 -0.18 13.35
C VAL A 242 -2.81 0.24 14.67
N LEU A 243 -3.09 -0.46 15.77
CA LEU A 243 -2.54 -0.10 17.09
C LEU A 243 -1.05 -0.41 17.20
N LEU A 244 -0.58 -1.54 16.64
CA LEU A 244 0.82 -1.95 16.77
C LEU A 244 1.76 -1.16 15.85
N LYS A 245 1.31 -0.79 14.63
CA LYS A 245 2.13 -0.05 13.66
C LYS A 245 2.05 1.47 13.81
N GLN A 246 1.06 1.98 14.57
CA GLN A 246 0.82 3.41 14.77
C GLN A 246 0.92 3.80 16.26
N PRO A 247 2.13 3.88 16.84
CA PRO A 247 2.33 4.10 18.27
C PRO A 247 1.75 5.45 18.76
N GLY A 248 1.71 6.47 17.90
CA GLY A 248 1.06 7.76 18.20
C GLY A 248 -0.45 7.61 18.39
N PHE A 249 -1.09 6.80 17.58
CA PHE A 249 -2.51 6.50 17.69
C PHE A 249 -2.81 5.64 18.92
N ALA A 250 -2.00 4.61 19.18
CA ALA A 250 -2.12 3.78 20.38
C ALA A 250 -2.02 4.63 21.67
N ARG A 251 -1.08 5.61 21.72
CA ARG A 251 -0.99 6.56 22.85
C ARG A 251 -2.25 7.41 23.01
N LYS A 252 -2.86 7.88 21.92
CA LYS A 252 -4.14 8.61 21.97
C LYS A 252 -5.27 7.73 22.51
N VAL A 253 -5.39 6.50 22.06
CA VAL A 253 -6.36 5.53 22.59
C VAL A 253 -6.15 5.30 24.08
N ALA A 254 -4.90 5.05 24.51
CA ALA A 254 -4.55 4.87 25.92
C ALA A 254 -4.90 6.09 26.79
N ALA A 255 -4.64 7.31 26.30
CA ALA A 255 -5.01 8.55 27.00
C ALA A 255 -6.52 8.63 27.20
N ARG A 256 -7.32 8.38 26.14
CA ARG A 256 -8.79 8.39 26.20
C ARG A 256 -9.37 7.31 27.10
N ILE A 257 -8.71 6.14 27.20
CA ILE A 257 -9.09 5.10 28.16
C ILE A 257 -8.85 5.60 29.58
N ARG A 258 -7.66 6.17 29.88
CA ARG A 258 -7.32 6.68 31.22
C ARG A 258 -8.17 7.85 31.68
N GLU A 259 -8.64 8.70 30.77
CA GLU A 259 -9.61 9.78 31.07
C GLU A 259 -10.89 9.22 31.71
N ARG A 260 -11.32 8.01 31.33
CA ARG A 260 -12.53 7.35 31.79
C ARG A 260 -12.28 6.28 32.85
N TRP A 261 -11.08 5.66 32.81
CA TRP A 261 -10.65 4.62 33.71
C TRP A 261 -9.24 4.93 34.21
N PRO A 262 -9.09 5.76 35.26
CA PRO A 262 -7.77 6.22 35.73
C PRO A 262 -6.82 5.09 36.12
N ALA A 263 -7.32 3.96 36.65
CA ALA A 263 -6.54 2.78 37.02
C ALA A 263 -6.17 1.86 35.83
N ALA A 264 -6.33 2.33 34.57
CA ALA A 264 -6.05 1.56 33.37
C ALA A 264 -4.55 1.37 33.13
N GLU A 265 -4.12 0.13 32.98
CA GLU A 265 -2.81 -0.25 32.51
C GLU A 265 -2.87 -0.59 31.01
N CYS A 266 -2.41 0.31 30.15
CA CYS A 266 -2.45 0.13 28.69
C CYS A 266 -1.09 -0.27 28.14
N GLY A 267 -1.05 -1.28 27.28
CA GLY A 267 0.19 -1.71 26.63
C GLY A 267 -0.05 -2.60 25.41
N ALA A 268 0.93 -2.66 24.53
CA ALA A 268 0.89 -3.53 23.36
C ALA A 268 1.03 -5.01 23.75
N LEU A 269 0.40 -5.89 22.98
CA LEU A 269 0.61 -7.33 23.07
C LEU A 269 2.08 -7.63 22.70
N LYS A 270 2.81 -8.26 23.62
CA LYS A 270 4.26 -8.51 23.47
C LYS A 270 4.58 -9.77 22.68
N ARG A 271 3.68 -10.75 22.69
CA ARG A 271 3.84 -12.04 22.00
C ARG A 271 2.71 -12.25 20.99
N GLU A 272 2.98 -12.94 19.91
CA GLU A 272 1.96 -13.30 18.92
C GLU A 272 0.83 -14.12 19.54
N SER A 273 -0.39 -13.95 19.04
CA SER A 273 -1.61 -14.63 19.55
C SER A 273 -1.48 -16.16 19.55
N VAL A 274 -0.65 -16.72 18.68
CA VAL A 274 -0.41 -18.18 18.62
C VAL A 274 0.22 -18.73 19.90
N TRP A 275 1.00 -17.93 20.65
CA TRP A 275 1.54 -18.30 21.95
C TRP A 275 0.47 -18.39 23.03
N GLY A 276 -0.60 -17.63 22.89
CA GLY A 276 -1.75 -17.78 23.75
C GLY A 276 -2.48 -19.11 23.53
N ALA A 277 -2.52 -19.61 22.29
CA ALA A 277 -3.02 -20.96 22.03
C ALA A 277 -2.16 -22.02 22.73
N VAL A 278 -0.83 -21.90 22.69
CA VAL A 278 0.08 -22.78 23.44
C VAL A 278 -0.21 -22.72 24.95
N THR A 279 -0.39 -21.52 25.51
CA THR A 279 -0.75 -21.34 26.93
C THR A 279 -2.07 -22.02 27.29
N LEU A 280 -3.08 -21.89 26.41
CA LEU A 280 -4.39 -22.50 26.62
C LEU A 280 -4.37 -24.02 26.43
N ALA A 281 -3.54 -24.56 25.54
CA ALA A 281 -3.35 -26.01 25.39
C ALA A 281 -2.80 -26.65 26.66
N ARG A 282 -1.83 -26.00 27.33
CA ARG A 282 -1.23 -26.47 28.60
C ARG A 282 -2.17 -26.38 29.81
N GLY A 283 -3.08 -25.40 29.80
CA GLY A 283 -3.97 -25.14 30.93
C GLY A 283 -4.98 -26.24 31.21
N GLY A 284 -4.85 -27.38 30.55
CA GLY A 284 -5.61 -28.60 30.78
C GLY A 284 -7.05 -28.55 30.29
N ALA A 285 -7.58 -29.68 29.98
CA ALA A 285 -8.98 -29.94 29.78
C ALA A 285 -9.77 -29.76 31.12
N SER A 286 -10.04 -28.51 31.48
CA SER A 286 -10.91 -28.17 32.63
C SER A 286 -12.09 -27.35 32.13
N LYS A 287 -13.25 -28.03 32.11
CA LYS A 287 -14.63 -27.57 32.16
C LYS A 287 -15.06 -26.39 31.27
N ALA A 288 -15.90 -26.76 30.31
CA ALA A 288 -16.83 -25.87 29.62
C ALA A 288 -17.88 -25.32 30.63
N GLY A 289 -18.22 -24.05 30.43
CA GLY A 289 -19.36 -23.48 31.16
C GLY A 289 -19.64 -22.04 30.74
N ALA A 290 -20.88 -21.90 30.34
CA ALA A 290 -21.76 -20.74 30.43
C ALA A 290 -22.00 -19.90 29.18
N GLU A 291 -23.25 -19.90 28.85
CA GLU A 291 -23.99 -19.33 27.74
C GLU A 291 -24.02 -17.79 27.70
N SER A 292 -24.13 -17.22 26.52
CA SER A 292 -24.94 -16.01 26.33
C SER A 292 -25.51 -15.98 24.90
N SER A 293 -26.80 -15.87 24.83
CA SER A 293 -27.65 -15.78 23.64
C SER A 293 -27.68 -14.38 23.05
N VAL A 294 -27.60 -14.27 21.71
CA VAL A 294 -27.96 -13.05 20.99
C VAL A 294 -28.70 -13.38 19.70
N VAL A 295 -29.88 -12.79 19.57
CA VAL A 295 -30.82 -12.87 18.44
C VAL A 295 -30.46 -11.82 17.38
N SER A 296 -30.57 -12.16 16.10
CA SER A 296 -30.44 -11.25 14.96
C SER A 296 -31.74 -11.10 14.18
N PRO A 297 -32.07 -9.94 13.65
CA PRO A 297 -33.07 -9.78 12.59
C PRO A 297 -32.44 -9.41 11.21
N ALA A 298 -33.24 -9.71 10.16
CA ALA A 298 -32.90 -9.65 8.74
C ALA A 298 -33.01 -8.25 8.10
N SER A 299 -32.33 -8.07 6.98
CA SER A 299 -32.25 -6.81 6.19
C SER A 299 -33.17 -6.81 4.96
N PRO A 300 -33.61 -5.64 4.49
CA PRO A 300 -34.21 -5.48 3.16
C PRO A 300 -33.28 -4.78 2.14
N ALA A 301 -33.57 -5.06 0.87
CA ALA A 301 -32.83 -4.59 -0.31
C ALA A 301 -33.28 -3.21 -0.79
N PHE A 302 -32.36 -2.47 -1.46
CA PHE A 302 -32.66 -1.22 -2.15
C PHE A 302 -32.19 -1.21 -3.61
N ALA A 303 -32.97 -0.50 -4.45
CA ALA A 303 -32.91 -0.44 -5.90
C ALA A 303 -32.00 0.69 -6.44
N ARG A 304 -31.57 0.52 -7.69
CA ARG A 304 -30.71 1.45 -8.46
C ARG A 304 -31.48 2.62 -9.04
N ALA A 305 -30.80 3.78 -9.19
CA ALA A 305 -31.23 4.91 -10.03
C ALA A 305 -30.06 5.35 -10.95
N GLU A 306 -30.39 5.62 -12.20
CA GLU A 306 -29.48 6.11 -13.25
C GLU A 306 -29.53 7.65 -13.34
N SER A 307 -28.40 8.28 -13.67
CA SER A 307 -28.35 9.73 -13.99
C SER A 307 -27.45 9.99 -15.20
N GLY A 308 -28.02 10.65 -16.20
CA GLY A 308 -27.35 11.13 -17.41
C GLY A 308 -26.70 12.50 -17.19
N GLY A 309 -25.58 12.74 -17.87
CA GLY A 309 -24.83 14.00 -17.81
C GLY A 309 -24.66 14.65 -19.18
N VAL A 310 -24.80 15.97 -19.25
CA VAL A 310 -24.59 16.84 -20.40
C VAL A 310 -23.28 17.58 -20.23
N GLY A 311 -22.42 17.58 -21.26
CA GLY A 311 -21.14 18.31 -21.27
C GLY A 311 -21.20 19.57 -22.17
N PRO A 312 -20.40 20.61 -21.94
CA PRO A 312 -20.32 21.80 -22.76
C PRO A 312 -19.27 21.70 -23.85
N GLN A 313 -19.61 22.18 -25.05
CA GLN A 313 -18.76 22.27 -26.24
C GLN A 313 -18.09 23.65 -26.35
N GLY A 314 -16.77 23.66 -26.60
CA GLY A 314 -16.02 24.78 -27.14
C GLY A 314 -14.73 24.26 -27.78
N PRO A 315 -14.20 24.87 -28.84
CA PRO A 315 -13.01 24.37 -29.52
C PRO A 315 -11.78 24.49 -28.62
N ALA A 316 -11.09 23.36 -28.45
CA ALA A 316 -9.89 23.27 -27.64
C ALA A 316 -8.67 23.91 -28.36
N PRO A 317 -7.73 24.56 -27.65
CA PRO A 317 -6.60 25.28 -28.23
C PRO A 317 -5.52 24.39 -28.89
N TRP A 318 -5.73 23.08 -28.98
CA TRP A 318 -4.78 22.09 -29.54
C TRP A 318 -5.42 21.19 -30.59
N ASP A 319 -5.72 21.73 -31.76
CA ASP A 319 -6.07 20.88 -32.90
C ASP A 319 -4.79 20.33 -33.54
N ILE A 320 -4.41 19.11 -33.14
CA ILE A 320 -3.21 18.40 -33.61
C ILE A 320 -3.47 17.65 -34.96
N ARG A 321 -4.65 17.73 -35.50
CA ARG A 321 -5.08 16.98 -36.71
C ARG A 321 -4.32 17.36 -37.99
N HIS A 322 -3.65 18.52 -38.01
CA HIS A 322 -2.91 19.03 -39.15
C HIS A 322 -1.39 18.77 -39.11
N LEU A 323 -0.90 18.01 -38.16
CA LEU A 323 0.55 17.69 -38.07
C LEU A 323 0.92 16.60 -39.10
N PRO A 324 2.09 16.70 -39.77
CA PRO A 324 2.58 15.66 -40.68
C PRO A 324 2.66 14.29 -39.98
N ALA A 325 2.55 13.19 -40.74
CA ALA A 325 2.61 11.84 -40.19
C ALA A 325 3.83 11.65 -39.29
N ALA A 326 3.59 11.18 -38.03
CA ALA A 326 4.68 10.95 -37.08
C ALA A 326 5.58 9.83 -37.61
N THR A 327 6.88 9.90 -37.29
CA THR A 327 7.86 8.87 -37.67
C THR A 327 7.42 7.46 -37.21
N THR A 328 6.73 7.40 -36.08
CA THR A 328 6.19 6.14 -35.51
C THR A 328 5.11 5.48 -36.38
N GLU A 329 4.47 6.24 -37.28
CA GLU A 329 3.42 5.73 -38.20
C GLU A 329 3.98 5.38 -39.59
N GLN A 330 5.26 5.62 -39.83
CA GLN A 330 5.92 5.27 -41.07
C GLN A 330 6.25 3.78 -41.08
N ARG A 331 6.24 3.17 -42.29
CA ARG A 331 6.67 1.78 -42.47
C ARG A 331 8.19 1.67 -42.41
N HIS A 332 8.71 0.70 -41.66
CA HIS A 332 10.14 0.43 -41.62
C HIS A 332 10.58 -0.27 -42.91
N PRO A 333 11.57 0.28 -43.65
CA PRO A 333 11.90 -0.25 -44.99
C PRO A 333 12.38 -1.70 -44.98
N GLU A 334 13.13 -2.09 -43.96
CA GLU A 334 13.71 -3.44 -43.87
C GLU A 334 12.75 -4.49 -43.29
N SER A 335 11.59 -4.08 -42.75
CA SER A 335 10.59 -4.98 -42.19
C SER A 335 9.35 -5.19 -43.07
N MET A 336 9.42 -4.84 -44.35
CA MET A 336 8.28 -4.91 -45.28
C MET A 336 7.75 -6.33 -45.48
N ASN A 337 8.56 -7.32 -45.23
CA ASN A 337 8.25 -8.75 -45.36
C ASN A 337 8.39 -9.51 -44.03
N LEU A 338 8.18 -8.80 -42.90
CA LEU A 338 8.36 -9.36 -41.55
C LEU A 338 7.54 -10.63 -41.31
N ASP A 339 6.33 -10.72 -41.89
CA ASP A 339 5.42 -11.87 -41.82
C ASP A 339 5.99 -13.15 -42.47
N ARG A 340 6.97 -13.03 -43.37
CA ARG A 340 7.60 -14.14 -44.10
C ARG A 340 9.07 -14.32 -43.76
N MET A 341 9.61 -13.44 -42.91
CA MET A 341 11.02 -13.46 -42.53
C MET A 341 11.32 -14.66 -41.62
N PRO A 342 12.45 -15.38 -41.82
CA PRO A 342 12.90 -16.35 -40.85
C PRO A 342 13.04 -15.74 -39.45
N VAL A 343 12.64 -16.47 -38.40
CA VAL A 343 12.61 -15.96 -37.03
C VAL A 343 13.99 -15.41 -36.58
N GLY A 344 15.09 -16.10 -36.94
CA GLY A 344 16.44 -15.63 -36.63
C GLY A 344 16.73 -14.26 -37.25
N SER A 345 16.45 -14.09 -38.55
CA SER A 345 16.63 -12.79 -39.22
C SER A 345 15.74 -11.70 -38.67
N ALA A 346 14.51 -12.04 -38.24
CA ALA A 346 13.62 -11.09 -37.60
C ALA A 346 14.16 -10.66 -36.23
N ILE A 347 14.73 -11.57 -35.44
CA ILE A 347 15.42 -11.26 -34.17
C ILE A 347 16.58 -10.32 -34.41
N ASP A 348 17.46 -10.64 -35.38
CA ASP A 348 18.64 -9.83 -35.70
C ASP A 348 18.23 -8.41 -36.13
N LEU A 349 17.18 -8.29 -36.93
CA LEU A 349 16.64 -6.99 -37.36
C LEU A 349 16.08 -6.19 -36.18
N MET A 350 15.37 -6.82 -35.26
CA MET A 350 14.87 -6.18 -34.05
C MET A 350 15.99 -5.65 -33.16
N LEU A 351 17.02 -6.46 -32.92
CA LEU A 351 18.16 -6.09 -32.10
C LEU A 351 18.98 -4.97 -32.73
N ALA A 352 19.24 -5.04 -34.04
CA ALA A 352 19.94 -3.98 -34.79
C ALA A 352 19.17 -2.64 -34.70
N GLY A 353 17.84 -2.68 -34.76
CA GLY A 353 16.98 -1.50 -34.55
C GLY A 353 17.13 -0.91 -33.14
N ASP A 354 17.25 -1.76 -32.12
CA ASP A 354 17.40 -1.32 -30.71
C ASP A 354 18.82 -0.81 -30.40
N GLU A 355 19.88 -1.30 -31.06
CA GLU A 355 21.27 -0.84 -30.90
C GLU A 355 21.43 0.67 -31.21
N ALA A 356 20.63 1.21 -32.13
CA ALA A 356 20.67 2.64 -32.47
C ALA A 356 20.09 3.55 -31.38
N ILE A 357 19.27 3.04 -30.46
CA ILE A 357 18.52 3.83 -29.46
C ILE A 357 19.46 4.60 -28.52
N PRO A 358 20.48 4.01 -27.88
CA PRO A 358 21.38 4.74 -26.98
C PRO A 358 22.09 5.92 -27.65
N LEU A 359 22.47 5.76 -28.93
CA LEU A 359 23.13 6.82 -29.69
C LEU A 359 22.16 7.98 -30.00
N ALA A 360 20.91 7.68 -30.33
CA ALA A 360 19.89 8.69 -30.55
C ALA A 360 19.60 9.46 -29.25
N ILE A 361 19.45 8.77 -28.11
CA ILE A 361 19.27 9.39 -26.79
C ILE A 361 20.46 10.27 -26.42
N ARG A 362 21.70 9.86 -26.72
CA ARG A 362 22.91 10.66 -26.45
C ARG A 362 22.90 12.02 -27.15
N ARG A 363 22.30 12.12 -28.34
CA ARG A 363 22.15 13.41 -29.04
C ARG A 363 21.24 14.38 -28.28
N GLU A 364 20.28 13.88 -27.51
CA GLU A 364 19.37 14.64 -26.66
C GLU A 364 19.92 14.93 -25.25
N ARG A 365 21.17 14.57 -24.95
CA ARG A 365 21.80 14.63 -23.62
C ARG A 365 21.57 15.96 -22.90
N ARG A 366 21.74 17.09 -23.58
CA ARG A 366 21.60 18.42 -22.95
C ARG A 366 20.18 18.67 -22.44
N LYS A 367 19.16 18.18 -23.15
CA LYS A 367 17.76 18.32 -22.74
C LYS A 367 17.43 17.37 -21.58
N ILE A 368 17.94 16.15 -21.62
CA ILE A 368 17.80 15.18 -20.51
C ILE A 368 18.50 15.71 -19.26
N GLU A 369 19.71 16.23 -19.37
CA GLU A 369 20.44 16.86 -18.27
C GLU A 369 19.66 18.01 -17.63
N TRP A 370 18.99 18.84 -18.44
CA TRP A 370 18.12 19.89 -17.92
C TRP A 370 16.98 19.32 -17.09
N VAL A 371 16.32 18.25 -17.55
CA VAL A 371 15.24 17.58 -16.80
C VAL A 371 15.79 17.01 -15.49
N VAL A 372 16.91 16.28 -15.51
CA VAL A 372 17.56 15.74 -14.31
C VAL A 372 17.81 16.83 -13.27
N ARG A 373 18.40 17.97 -13.69
CA ARG A 373 18.69 19.10 -12.79
C ARG A 373 17.41 19.72 -12.22
N LYS A 374 16.35 19.86 -13.03
CA LYS A 374 15.06 20.40 -12.58
C LYS A 374 14.37 19.45 -11.60
N VAL A 375 14.41 18.14 -11.85
CA VAL A 375 13.85 17.14 -10.94
C VAL A 375 14.62 17.12 -9.61
N ALA A 376 15.96 17.13 -9.64
CA ALA A 376 16.74 17.18 -8.41
C ALA A 376 16.43 18.44 -7.59
N ALA A 377 16.41 19.62 -8.21
CA ALA A 377 16.05 20.86 -7.54
C ALA A 377 14.62 20.88 -7.00
N ALA A 378 13.68 20.26 -7.72
CA ALA A 378 12.30 20.07 -7.24
C ALA A 378 12.28 19.22 -5.96
N PHE A 379 12.99 18.10 -5.94
CA PHE A 379 13.08 17.21 -4.78
C PHE A 379 13.68 17.91 -3.56
N GLU A 380 14.77 18.69 -3.75
CA GLU A 380 15.39 19.51 -2.69
C GLU A 380 14.42 20.56 -2.12
N ALA A 381 13.56 21.13 -2.99
CA ALA A 381 12.55 22.11 -2.60
C ALA A 381 11.25 21.49 -2.03
N GLY A 382 11.19 20.15 -1.85
CA GLY A 382 10.00 19.42 -1.43
C GLY A 382 8.91 19.33 -2.50
N GLY A 383 9.27 19.49 -3.77
CA GLY A 383 8.43 19.24 -4.94
C GLY A 383 8.50 17.78 -5.40
N ARG A 384 7.81 17.48 -6.50
CA ARG A 384 7.55 16.12 -7.00
C ARG A 384 7.81 16.02 -8.50
N LEU A 385 8.03 14.79 -8.97
CA LEU A 385 8.06 14.45 -10.39
C LEU A 385 6.77 13.71 -10.76
N PHE A 386 6.13 14.15 -11.84
CA PHE A 386 4.98 13.47 -12.43
C PHE A 386 5.30 13.00 -13.85
N TYR A 387 5.11 11.72 -14.10
CA TYR A 387 5.07 11.15 -15.44
C TYR A 387 3.62 11.08 -15.92
N VAL A 388 3.36 11.53 -17.13
CA VAL A 388 2.01 11.52 -17.71
C VAL A 388 2.05 10.85 -19.06
N GLY A 389 1.24 9.82 -19.29
CA GLY A 389 1.23 9.10 -20.56
C GLY A 389 -0.04 8.30 -20.78
N ALA A 390 -0.18 7.72 -21.97
CA ALA A 390 -1.23 6.78 -22.33
C ALA A 390 -0.62 5.43 -22.70
N GLY A 391 -1.38 4.34 -22.57
CA GLY A 391 -0.94 3.00 -22.97
C GLY A 391 0.43 2.62 -22.42
N THR A 392 1.35 2.16 -23.28
CA THR A 392 2.72 1.78 -22.91
C THR A 392 3.50 2.92 -22.24
N SER A 393 3.36 4.15 -22.75
CA SER A 393 4.03 5.33 -22.19
C SER A 393 3.63 5.59 -20.73
N GLY A 394 2.33 5.52 -20.42
CA GLY A 394 1.82 5.66 -19.07
C GLY A 394 2.26 4.52 -18.14
N ARG A 395 2.25 3.27 -18.64
CA ARG A 395 2.73 2.11 -17.87
C ARG A 395 4.21 2.20 -17.50
N LEU A 396 5.05 2.67 -18.40
CA LEU A 396 6.48 2.88 -18.14
C LEU A 396 6.71 3.99 -17.11
N GLY A 397 5.92 5.07 -17.13
CA GLY A 397 5.95 6.10 -16.10
C GLY A 397 5.57 5.58 -14.71
N ILE A 398 4.53 4.74 -14.64
CA ILE A 398 4.12 4.07 -13.39
C ILE A 398 5.21 3.10 -12.91
N LEU A 399 5.79 2.31 -13.82
CA LEU A 399 6.87 1.37 -13.50
C LEU A 399 8.05 2.11 -12.85
N ASP A 400 8.58 3.15 -13.50
CA ASP A 400 9.72 3.92 -12.98
C ASP A 400 9.38 4.57 -11.62
N ALA A 401 8.19 5.12 -11.46
CA ALA A 401 7.72 5.69 -10.20
C ALA A 401 7.66 4.65 -9.07
N SER A 402 7.19 3.43 -9.37
CA SER A 402 7.05 2.36 -8.39
C SER A 402 8.38 1.79 -7.89
N GLU A 403 9.44 1.89 -8.69
CA GLU A 403 10.79 1.42 -8.34
C GLU A 403 11.58 2.40 -7.46
N CYS A 404 11.17 3.67 -7.38
CA CYS A 404 11.87 4.68 -6.58
C CYS A 404 11.81 4.42 -5.06
N PRO A 405 10.66 4.07 -4.45
CA PRO A 405 10.58 3.78 -3.01
C PRO A 405 11.46 2.61 -2.56
N PRO A 406 11.47 1.42 -3.19
CA PRO A 406 12.30 0.31 -2.76
C PRO A 406 13.80 0.56 -3.00
N THR A 407 14.16 1.29 -4.08
CA THR A 407 15.55 1.52 -4.47
C THR A 407 16.20 2.63 -3.64
N PHE A 408 15.50 3.75 -3.45
CA PHE A 408 16.05 4.97 -2.85
C PHE A 408 15.38 5.37 -1.54
N ARG A 409 14.48 4.54 -0.99
CA ARG A 409 13.65 4.87 0.18
C ARG A 409 12.96 6.23 0.00
N ALA A 410 12.57 6.52 -1.23
CA ALA A 410 11.86 7.74 -1.57
C ALA A 410 10.43 7.70 -1.02
N ASP A 411 9.90 8.85 -0.60
CA ASP A 411 8.45 8.97 -0.33
C ASP A 411 7.70 8.61 -1.62
N PRO A 412 6.68 7.73 -1.59
CA PRO A 412 5.86 7.42 -2.76
C PRO A 412 5.21 8.64 -3.43
N GLU A 413 5.10 9.76 -2.72
CA GLU A 413 4.64 11.04 -3.27
C GLU A 413 5.67 11.72 -4.18
N MET A 414 6.95 11.40 -4.03
CA MET A 414 8.06 12.10 -4.69
C MET A 414 8.07 11.88 -6.19
N VAL A 415 7.77 10.65 -6.66
CA VAL A 415 7.63 10.31 -8.08
C VAL A 415 6.29 9.64 -8.30
N GLN A 416 5.50 10.16 -9.22
CA GLN A 416 4.15 9.68 -9.48
C GLN A 416 3.92 9.44 -10.97
N GLY A 417 3.24 8.34 -11.32
CA GLY A 417 2.75 8.07 -12.67
C GLY A 417 1.27 8.41 -12.80
N ILE A 418 0.90 9.02 -13.92
CA ILE A 418 -0.48 9.30 -14.33
C ILE A 418 -0.69 8.66 -15.71
N ILE A 419 -1.68 7.79 -15.81
CA ILE A 419 -2.01 7.09 -17.05
C ILE A 419 -3.43 7.43 -17.49
N ALA A 420 -3.62 7.69 -18.79
CA ALA A 420 -4.95 7.84 -19.37
C ALA A 420 -5.81 6.59 -19.11
N GLY A 421 -7.04 6.77 -18.62
CA GLY A 421 -7.91 5.68 -18.20
C GLY A 421 -7.69 5.18 -16.77
N GLY A 422 -6.72 5.76 -16.02
CA GLY A 422 -6.50 5.47 -14.59
C GLY A 422 -6.03 4.05 -14.30
N ALA A 423 -6.34 3.54 -13.12
CA ALA A 423 -5.86 2.24 -12.62
C ALA A 423 -6.17 1.06 -13.56
N ARG A 424 -7.33 1.06 -14.21
CA ARG A 424 -7.72 -0.01 -15.15
C ARG A 424 -6.77 -0.10 -16.35
N ALA A 425 -6.24 1.05 -16.81
CA ALA A 425 -5.34 1.13 -17.95
C ALA A 425 -3.94 0.55 -17.69
N ILE A 426 -3.59 0.25 -16.44
CA ILE A 426 -2.31 -0.36 -16.08
C ILE A 426 -2.24 -1.79 -16.65
N ALA A 427 -3.28 -2.60 -16.44
CA ALA A 427 -3.32 -4.00 -16.85
C ALA A 427 -4.09 -4.24 -18.16
N ASN A 428 -5.07 -3.39 -18.48
CA ASN A 428 -5.96 -3.57 -19.63
C ASN A 428 -5.93 -2.34 -20.55
N PRO A 429 -6.17 -2.46 -21.86
CA PRO A 429 -6.40 -1.32 -22.71
C PRO A 429 -7.73 -0.62 -22.33
N VAL A 430 -7.71 0.72 -22.34
CA VAL A 430 -8.92 1.56 -22.19
C VAL A 430 -8.99 2.46 -23.42
N GLU A 431 -9.83 2.06 -24.36
CA GLU A 431 -10.00 2.76 -25.64
C GLU A 431 -10.51 4.19 -25.44
N GLY A 432 -10.06 5.13 -26.28
CA GLY A 432 -10.46 6.53 -26.25
C GLY A 432 -9.96 7.37 -25.08
N ALA A 433 -9.36 6.76 -24.05
CA ALA A 433 -8.89 7.51 -22.87
C ALA A 433 -7.74 8.48 -23.20
N GLU A 434 -6.97 8.22 -24.25
CA GLU A 434 -5.85 9.05 -24.68
C GLU A 434 -6.29 10.31 -25.45
N ASP A 435 -7.54 10.33 -25.95
CA ASP A 435 -8.06 11.40 -26.79
C ASP A 435 -8.69 12.56 -26.01
N ASP A 436 -8.81 12.44 -24.68
CA ASP A 436 -9.40 13.47 -23.80
C ASP A 436 -8.32 14.35 -23.14
N PRO A 437 -8.05 15.56 -23.68
CA PRO A 437 -7.08 16.48 -23.09
C PRO A 437 -7.56 17.06 -21.75
N GLU A 438 -8.87 17.23 -21.57
CA GLU A 438 -9.42 17.76 -20.32
C GLU A 438 -9.27 16.75 -19.18
N ALA A 439 -9.38 15.44 -19.44
CA ALA A 439 -9.04 14.42 -18.45
C ALA A 439 -7.57 14.50 -18.01
N GLY A 440 -6.66 14.78 -18.94
CA GLY A 440 -5.25 15.06 -18.63
C GLY A 440 -5.08 16.28 -17.73
N ALA A 441 -5.76 17.37 -18.06
CA ALA A 441 -5.75 18.60 -17.25
C ALA A 441 -6.34 18.38 -15.85
N ARG A 442 -7.50 17.69 -15.76
CA ARG A 442 -8.11 17.33 -14.47
C ARG A 442 -7.18 16.50 -13.61
N ALA A 443 -6.49 15.51 -14.18
CA ALA A 443 -5.55 14.67 -13.44
C ALA A 443 -4.44 15.51 -12.78
N ILE A 444 -3.91 16.51 -13.46
CA ILE A 444 -2.89 17.44 -12.91
C ILE A 444 -3.48 18.30 -11.80
N ARG A 445 -4.68 18.87 -11.98
CA ARG A 445 -5.36 19.67 -10.94
C ARG A 445 -5.61 18.86 -9.68
N PHE A 446 -6.17 17.65 -9.81
CA PHE A 446 -6.49 16.80 -8.66
C PHE A 446 -5.27 16.22 -7.95
N ARG A 447 -4.12 16.12 -8.64
CA ARG A 447 -2.83 15.81 -8.00
C ARG A 447 -2.21 17.02 -7.30
N GLY A 448 -2.81 18.21 -7.42
CA GLY A 448 -2.33 19.43 -6.80
C GLY A 448 -0.93 19.81 -7.26
N VAL A 449 -0.67 19.71 -8.56
CA VAL A 449 0.61 20.10 -9.15
C VAL A 449 0.82 21.62 -8.96
N SER A 450 2.04 22.00 -8.64
CA SER A 450 2.42 23.35 -8.28
C SER A 450 3.75 23.77 -8.92
N ARG A 451 4.16 25.03 -8.76
CA ARG A 451 5.44 25.58 -9.23
C ARG A 451 6.69 24.87 -8.71
N LYS A 452 6.56 24.04 -7.68
CA LYS A 452 7.67 23.24 -7.14
C LYS A 452 7.89 21.94 -7.89
N ASP A 453 6.90 21.51 -8.66
CA ASP A 453 6.86 20.20 -9.29
C ASP A 453 7.43 20.21 -10.72
N VAL A 454 7.76 19.03 -11.21
CA VAL A 454 8.17 18.78 -12.60
C VAL A 454 7.19 17.80 -13.22
N VAL A 455 6.69 18.09 -14.41
CA VAL A 455 5.79 17.21 -15.17
C VAL A 455 6.46 16.79 -16.48
N VAL A 456 6.63 15.50 -16.67
CA VAL A 456 7.18 14.90 -17.88
C VAL A 456 6.07 14.15 -18.61
N GLY A 457 5.60 14.72 -19.70
CA GLY A 457 4.68 14.05 -20.61
C GLY A 457 5.43 13.03 -21.49
N ILE A 458 4.81 11.89 -21.72
CA ILE A 458 5.36 10.79 -22.51
C ILE A 458 4.34 10.44 -23.60
N ALA A 459 4.68 10.74 -24.86
CA ALA A 459 3.81 10.48 -26.01
C ALA A 459 4.69 10.10 -27.19
N ALA A 460 4.77 8.84 -27.57
CA ALA A 460 5.69 8.34 -28.59
C ALA A 460 5.57 9.11 -29.91
N SER A 461 4.36 9.33 -30.44
CA SER A 461 4.11 10.15 -31.62
C SER A 461 4.21 11.66 -31.38
N GLY A 462 4.21 12.10 -30.11
CA GLY A 462 4.08 13.49 -29.71
C GLY A 462 2.67 14.07 -29.82
N ARG A 463 1.64 13.23 -30.04
CA ARG A 463 0.29 13.70 -30.43
C ARG A 463 -0.82 13.39 -29.41
N THR A 464 -0.56 12.65 -28.37
CA THR A 464 -1.57 12.19 -27.40
C THR A 464 -2.27 13.37 -26.70
N PRO A 465 -3.57 13.63 -26.95
CA PRO A 465 -4.28 14.78 -26.38
C PRO A 465 -4.25 14.83 -24.86
N PHE A 466 -4.45 13.70 -24.19
CA PHE A 466 -4.36 13.58 -22.73
C PHE A 466 -3.04 14.15 -22.17
N VAL A 467 -1.91 13.85 -22.83
CA VAL A 467 -0.59 14.32 -22.40
C VAL A 467 -0.45 15.83 -22.59
N TRP A 468 -0.97 16.37 -23.69
CA TRP A 468 -0.97 17.81 -23.95
C TRP A 468 -1.81 18.58 -22.95
N GLY A 469 -3.03 18.10 -22.64
CA GLY A 469 -3.88 18.69 -21.62
C GLY A 469 -3.20 18.75 -20.26
N ALA A 470 -2.51 17.67 -19.88
CA ALA A 470 -1.75 17.61 -18.65
C ALA A 470 -0.56 18.60 -18.62
N LEU A 471 0.24 18.67 -19.69
CA LEU A 471 1.37 19.60 -19.80
C LEU A 471 0.91 21.07 -19.77
N TRP A 472 -0.17 21.38 -20.43
CA TRP A 472 -0.73 22.71 -20.44
C TRP A 472 -1.21 23.15 -19.04
N GLU A 473 -1.94 22.28 -18.33
CA GLU A 473 -2.39 22.56 -16.97
C GLU A 473 -1.21 22.69 -15.99
N ALA A 474 -0.19 21.83 -16.14
CA ALA A 474 1.03 21.92 -15.35
C ALA A 474 1.77 23.26 -15.54
N ARG A 475 1.85 23.76 -16.77
CA ARG A 475 2.41 25.10 -17.06
C ARG A 475 1.61 26.22 -16.42
N LYS A 476 0.27 26.16 -16.45
CA LYS A 476 -0.60 27.11 -15.75
C LYS A 476 -0.31 27.12 -14.25
N ALA A 477 -0.05 25.94 -13.66
CA ALA A 477 0.33 25.80 -12.25
C ALA A 477 1.77 26.28 -11.97
N GLY A 478 2.53 26.68 -13.00
CA GLY A 478 3.92 27.15 -12.90
C GLY A 478 4.95 26.03 -12.75
N ALA A 479 4.57 24.76 -12.95
CA ALA A 479 5.49 23.62 -12.91
C ALA A 479 6.44 23.63 -14.11
N ALA A 480 7.65 23.11 -13.91
CA ALA A 480 8.57 22.84 -15.01
C ALA A 480 8.05 21.67 -15.85
N THR A 481 8.14 21.77 -17.18
CA THR A 481 7.53 20.79 -18.08
C THR A 481 8.50 20.25 -19.12
N ALA A 482 8.40 18.95 -19.41
CA ALA A 482 9.10 18.33 -20.52
C ALA A 482 8.18 17.34 -21.25
N LEU A 483 8.45 17.13 -22.55
CA LEU A 483 7.82 16.10 -23.34
C LEU A 483 8.90 15.12 -23.84
N VAL A 484 8.68 13.84 -23.66
CA VAL A 484 9.43 12.75 -24.29
C VAL A 484 8.62 12.20 -25.45
N CYS A 485 9.16 12.29 -26.67
CA CYS A 485 8.53 11.73 -27.86
C CYS A 485 9.60 11.21 -28.84
N PHE A 486 9.18 10.52 -29.89
CA PHE A 486 10.07 9.95 -30.92
C PHE A 486 9.69 10.49 -32.32
N ASN A 487 9.30 11.75 -32.33
CA ASN A 487 9.02 12.51 -33.52
C ASN A 487 9.94 13.76 -33.54
N PRO A 488 11.13 13.67 -34.16
CA PRO A 488 12.08 14.78 -34.19
C PRO A 488 11.55 16.00 -34.96
N ASN A 489 10.56 15.79 -35.84
CA ASN A 489 9.93 16.83 -36.65
C ASN A 489 8.67 17.44 -36.01
N LEU A 490 8.44 17.17 -34.72
CA LEU A 490 7.27 17.70 -34.01
C LEU A 490 7.30 19.24 -33.98
N LYS A 491 6.32 19.85 -34.61
CA LYS A 491 6.12 21.31 -34.59
C LYS A 491 5.09 21.65 -33.54
N VAL A 492 5.44 22.53 -32.62
CA VAL A 492 4.55 22.99 -31.53
C VAL A 492 4.61 24.50 -31.50
N ALA A 493 3.44 25.14 -31.40
CA ALA A 493 3.34 26.58 -31.24
C ALA A 493 4.08 27.03 -29.97
N GLN A 494 4.73 28.20 -30.02
CA GLN A 494 5.56 28.68 -28.91
C GLN A 494 4.74 28.82 -27.61
N ALA A 495 3.49 29.22 -27.71
CA ALA A 495 2.57 29.37 -26.56
C ALA A 495 2.30 28.05 -25.83
N ASP A 496 2.25 26.92 -26.57
CA ASP A 496 1.90 25.61 -26.05
C ASP A 496 3.12 24.73 -25.72
N ARG A 497 4.32 25.21 -26.11
CA ARG A 497 5.53 24.41 -26.04
C ARG A 497 5.97 24.18 -24.59
N PRO A 498 6.21 22.93 -24.17
CA PRO A 498 6.84 22.64 -22.88
C PRO A 498 8.27 23.20 -22.85
N ASP A 499 8.84 23.38 -21.65
CA ASP A 499 10.19 23.95 -21.49
C ASP A 499 11.25 23.15 -22.25
N ARG A 500 11.08 21.83 -22.34
CA ARG A 500 11.95 20.96 -23.15
C ARG A 500 11.14 19.88 -23.87
N ILE A 501 11.57 19.59 -25.10
CA ILE A 501 11.10 18.44 -25.88
C ILE A 501 12.31 17.54 -26.14
N ILE A 502 12.30 16.34 -25.58
CA ILE A 502 13.28 15.28 -25.78
C ILE A 502 12.73 14.41 -26.90
N ALA A 503 13.30 14.48 -28.07
CA ALA A 503 12.79 13.82 -29.28
C ALA A 503 13.93 13.09 -30.03
N PRO A 504 14.49 12.00 -29.45
CA PRO A 504 15.51 11.23 -30.14
C PRO A 504 14.94 10.60 -31.41
N ASP A 505 15.69 10.72 -32.48
CA ASP A 505 15.34 10.08 -33.77
C ASP A 505 15.77 8.60 -33.72
N ILE A 506 14.80 7.73 -33.51
CA ILE A 506 14.97 6.26 -33.47
C ILE A 506 14.43 5.59 -34.73
N GLY A 507 13.98 6.35 -35.72
CA GLY A 507 13.33 5.85 -36.93
C GLY A 507 11.97 5.17 -36.67
N PRO A 508 11.34 4.63 -37.73
CA PRO A 508 10.05 3.96 -37.62
C PRO A 508 10.16 2.64 -36.86
N GLU A 509 9.04 2.20 -36.27
CA GLU A 509 8.94 0.91 -35.59
C GLU A 509 8.99 -0.25 -36.62
N LEU A 510 9.60 -1.38 -36.23
CA LEU A 510 9.65 -2.58 -37.09
C LEU A 510 8.28 -3.16 -37.37
N LEU A 511 7.36 -3.08 -36.42
CA LEU A 511 5.94 -3.29 -36.63
C LEU A 511 5.27 -1.91 -36.58
N THR A 512 4.87 -1.42 -37.73
CA THR A 512 4.34 -0.06 -37.92
C THR A 512 3.31 0.32 -36.86
N GLY A 513 3.49 1.47 -36.21
CA GLY A 513 2.61 1.97 -35.16
C GLY A 513 2.75 1.28 -33.80
N SER A 514 3.53 0.22 -33.68
CA SER A 514 3.65 -0.54 -32.42
C SER A 514 4.70 0.08 -31.48
N THR A 515 4.38 1.23 -30.91
CA THR A 515 5.28 2.03 -30.06
C THR A 515 5.67 1.40 -28.71
N ARG A 516 5.21 0.19 -28.44
CA ARG A 516 5.70 -0.62 -27.31
C ARG A 516 7.12 -1.18 -27.51
N LEU A 517 7.63 -1.17 -28.76
CA LEU A 517 8.93 -1.71 -29.14
C LEU A 517 10.04 -0.67 -28.93
N LYS A 518 10.63 -0.10 -30.00
CA LYS A 518 11.75 0.86 -29.92
C LYS A 518 11.43 2.07 -29.06
N SER A 519 10.24 2.67 -29.26
CA SER A 519 9.78 3.80 -28.45
C SER A 519 9.63 3.44 -26.97
N GLY A 520 9.14 2.23 -26.67
CA GLY A 520 9.06 1.72 -25.29
C GLY A 520 10.44 1.56 -24.64
N THR A 521 11.39 0.92 -25.36
CA THR A 521 12.78 0.73 -24.93
C THR A 521 13.46 2.10 -24.66
N ALA A 522 13.34 3.02 -25.61
CA ALA A 522 13.91 4.35 -25.48
C ALA A 522 13.30 5.14 -24.32
N THR A 523 11.97 5.08 -24.14
CA THR A 523 11.30 5.70 -22.99
C THR A 523 11.88 5.17 -21.68
N LYS A 524 11.95 3.85 -21.49
CA LYS A 524 12.49 3.26 -20.27
C LYS A 524 13.91 3.74 -19.97
N LEU A 525 14.80 3.79 -20.99
CA LEU A 525 16.16 4.30 -20.81
C LEU A 525 16.18 5.75 -20.35
N ILE A 526 15.35 6.62 -20.93
CA ILE A 526 15.28 8.05 -20.56
C ILE A 526 14.77 8.22 -19.14
N LEU A 527 13.68 7.53 -18.75
CA LEU A 527 13.11 7.64 -17.42
C LEU A 527 14.10 7.14 -16.36
N ASN A 528 14.74 6.01 -16.57
CA ASN A 528 15.77 5.48 -15.67
C ASN A 528 16.94 6.48 -15.47
N ILE A 529 17.37 7.15 -16.54
CA ILE A 529 18.41 8.20 -16.45
C ILE A 529 17.91 9.35 -15.58
N VAL A 530 16.69 9.81 -15.80
CA VAL A 530 16.13 10.97 -15.09
C VAL A 530 16.02 10.70 -13.59
N THR A 531 15.36 9.63 -13.19
CA THR A 531 15.15 9.34 -11.76
C THR A 531 16.44 8.94 -11.07
N THR A 532 17.24 8.04 -11.67
CA THR A 532 18.49 7.59 -11.05
C THR A 532 19.43 8.77 -10.80
N LEU A 533 19.67 9.61 -11.83
CA LEU A 533 20.60 10.72 -11.67
C LEU A 533 20.04 11.84 -10.78
N ALA A 534 18.73 12.06 -10.74
CA ALA A 534 18.12 12.99 -9.79
C ALA A 534 18.31 12.49 -8.34
N MET A 535 18.07 11.19 -8.07
CA MET A 535 18.29 10.58 -6.75
C MET A 535 19.77 10.62 -6.33
N VAL A 536 20.69 10.38 -7.26
CA VAL A 536 22.15 10.54 -7.00
C VAL A 536 22.48 11.98 -6.58
N ARG A 537 21.93 12.97 -7.26
CA ARG A 537 22.22 14.39 -6.95
C ARG A 537 21.69 14.84 -5.59
N ILE A 538 20.60 14.29 -5.12
CA ILE A 538 20.05 14.59 -3.78
C ILE A 538 20.64 13.69 -2.67
N GLY A 539 21.75 12.99 -2.94
CA GLY A 539 22.52 12.25 -1.94
C GLY A 539 21.91 10.92 -1.48
N LYS A 540 21.08 10.28 -2.34
CA LYS A 540 20.54 8.93 -2.10
C LYS A 540 21.53 7.80 -2.42
N VAL A 541 22.68 8.15 -3.02
CA VAL A 541 23.72 7.23 -3.46
C VAL A 541 25.07 7.78 -3.02
N VAL A 542 25.96 6.91 -2.55
CA VAL A 542 27.37 7.19 -2.26
C VAL A 542 28.22 6.32 -3.20
N SER A 543 29.11 6.93 -3.99
CA SER A 543 29.78 6.29 -5.10
C SER A 543 28.73 5.69 -6.07
N ASN A 544 28.62 4.38 -6.16
CA ASN A 544 27.57 3.67 -6.90
C ASN A 544 26.70 2.77 -5.97
N LEU A 545 26.75 3.01 -4.65
CA LEU A 545 26.06 2.23 -3.64
C LEU A 545 24.79 2.94 -3.14
N MET A 546 23.68 2.21 -3.09
CA MET A 546 22.38 2.71 -2.63
C MET A 546 22.35 2.79 -1.08
N VAL A 547 22.67 3.95 -0.51
CA VAL A 547 22.74 4.14 0.95
C VAL A 547 21.38 4.34 1.61
N ASP A 548 20.35 4.58 0.83
CA ASP A 548 18.96 4.74 1.32
C ASP A 548 18.04 3.56 0.97
N VAL A 549 18.62 2.38 0.65
CA VAL A 549 17.83 1.17 0.39
C VAL A 549 16.91 0.85 1.57
N ASN A 550 15.67 0.39 1.28
CA ASN A 550 14.73 -0.07 2.28
C ASN A 550 14.83 -1.60 2.44
N PRO A 551 15.49 -2.14 3.48
CA PRO A 551 15.80 -3.56 3.61
C PRO A 551 14.60 -4.36 4.16
N THR A 552 13.54 -4.48 3.37
CA THR A 552 12.28 -5.13 3.74
C THR A 552 12.32 -6.67 3.64
N ASN A 553 13.27 -7.24 2.91
CA ASN A 553 13.41 -8.69 2.73
C ASN A 553 14.85 -9.16 2.96
N VAL A 554 15.05 -10.48 3.01
CA VAL A 554 16.36 -11.10 3.30
C VAL A 554 17.45 -10.62 2.33
N LYS A 555 17.16 -10.59 1.02
CA LYS A 555 18.09 -10.13 -0.02
C LYS A 555 18.51 -8.67 0.18
N LEU A 556 17.56 -7.79 0.53
CA LEU A 556 17.84 -6.36 0.76
C LEU A 556 18.58 -6.14 2.08
N ARG A 557 18.34 -6.96 3.11
CA ARG A 557 19.11 -6.94 4.36
C ARG A 557 20.56 -7.37 4.14
N ASP A 558 20.79 -8.44 3.40
CA ASP A 558 22.15 -8.86 3.03
C ASP A 558 22.87 -7.77 2.22
N ARG A 559 22.18 -7.13 1.28
CA ARG A 559 22.72 -5.99 0.53
C ARG A 559 23.09 -4.84 1.46
N ALA A 560 22.23 -4.49 2.42
CA ALA A 560 22.51 -3.42 3.40
C ALA A 560 23.78 -3.70 4.21
N VAL A 561 23.98 -4.94 4.66
CA VAL A 561 25.21 -5.35 5.37
C VAL A 561 26.45 -5.16 4.49
N ARG A 562 26.39 -5.62 3.23
CA ARG A 562 27.51 -5.46 2.27
C ARG A 562 27.85 -4.00 2.01
N ILE A 563 26.82 -3.14 1.85
CA ILE A 563 27.02 -1.71 1.64
C ILE A 563 27.71 -1.07 2.84
N VAL A 564 27.25 -1.34 4.08
CA VAL A 564 27.88 -0.77 5.28
C VAL A 564 29.33 -1.26 5.40
N ARG A 565 29.60 -2.55 5.16
CA ARG A 565 30.97 -3.09 5.16
C ARG A 565 31.88 -2.35 4.17
N GLU A 566 31.43 -2.18 2.94
CA GLU A 566 32.23 -1.58 1.88
C GLU A 566 32.52 -0.11 2.15
N ILE A 567 31.50 0.63 2.61
CA ILE A 567 31.62 2.06 2.88
C ILE A 567 32.44 2.33 4.17
N ALA A 568 32.21 1.55 5.24
CA ALA A 568 32.82 1.77 6.54
C ALA A 568 34.14 0.97 6.74
N GLY A 569 34.47 0.05 5.84
CA GLY A 569 35.67 -0.80 5.96
C GLY A 569 35.63 -1.74 7.17
N CYS A 570 34.43 -2.16 7.63
CA CYS A 570 34.24 -2.99 8.79
C CYS A 570 33.84 -4.43 8.43
N ASP A 571 33.83 -5.33 9.41
CA ASP A 571 33.38 -6.72 9.22
C ASP A 571 31.84 -6.85 9.26
N ASP A 572 31.33 -8.07 8.99
CA ASP A 572 29.89 -8.37 8.98
C ASP A 572 29.22 -8.13 10.35
N ALA A 573 29.92 -8.45 11.44
CA ALA A 573 29.36 -8.34 12.79
C ALA A 573 29.19 -6.86 13.18
N ALA A 574 30.20 -6.04 12.91
CA ALA A 574 30.16 -4.59 13.13
C ALA A 574 29.10 -3.91 12.25
N ALA A 575 29.01 -4.31 10.97
CA ALA A 575 28.01 -3.78 10.05
C ALA A 575 26.57 -4.11 10.51
N ARG A 576 26.30 -5.34 10.95
CA ARG A 576 24.99 -5.75 11.49
C ARG A 576 24.66 -4.99 12.76
N CYS A 577 25.62 -4.87 13.69
CA CYS A 577 25.44 -4.11 14.93
C CYS A 577 25.09 -2.63 14.65
N ALA A 578 25.78 -2.00 13.69
CA ALA A 578 25.51 -0.64 13.28
C ALA A 578 24.12 -0.49 12.64
N LEU A 579 23.71 -1.43 11.78
CA LEU A 579 22.39 -1.46 11.16
C LEU A 579 21.27 -1.64 12.18
N ASP A 580 21.44 -2.52 13.17
CA ASP A 580 20.46 -2.73 14.25
C ASP A 580 20.29 -1.45 15.08
N LYS A 581 21.40 -0.79 15.45
CA LYS A 581 21.39 0.50 16.17
C LYS A 581 20.73 1.63 15.35
N ALA A 582 20.95 1.64 14.04
CA ALA A 582 20.39 2.62 13.11
C ALA A 582 18.94 2.31 12.66
N GLY A 583 18.29 1.25 13.20
CA GLY A 583 16.96 0.82 12.74
C GLY A 583 16.94 0.46 11.26
N TRP A 584 18.00 -0.18 10.77
CA TRP A 584 18.20 -0.59 9.38
C TRP A 584 18.21 0.56 8.36
N LYS A 585 18.60 1.76 8.80
CA LYS A 585 18.93 2.88 7.90
C LYS A 585 20.41 2.80 7.56
N VAL A 586 20.69 2.45 6.30
CA VAL A 586 22.07 2.18 5.86
C VAL A 586 22.96 3.40 6.00
N LYS A 587 22.47 4.59 5.66
CA LYS A 587 23.22 5.85 5.79
C LYS A 587 23.61 6.13 7.23
N ASP A 588 22.65 6.04 8.17
CA ASP A 588 22.89 6.25 9.60
C ASP A 588 23.83 5.15 10.15
N ALA A 589 23.71 3.91 9.68
CA ALA A 589 24.59 2.81 10.06
C ALA A 589 26.03 3.02 9.57
N CYS A 590 26.22 3.56 8.38
CA CYS A 590 27.56 3.93 7.89
C CYS A 590 28.22 5.00 8.78
N GLU A 591 27.47 6.02 9.19
CA GLU A 591 27.97 7.06 10.12
C GLU A 591 28.35 6.46 11.50
N LEU A 592 27.51 5.55 12.04
CA LEU A 592 27.79 4.84 13.30
C LEU A 592 28.98 3.88 13.22
N ALA A 593 29.25 3.31 12.05
CA ALA A 593 30.37 2.39 11.83
C ALA A 593 31.73 3.08 11.59
N GLY A 594 31.77 4.42 11.58
CA GLY A 594 33.03 5.18 11.61
C GLY A 594 33.42 5.90 10.31
N ILE A 595 32.46 6.24 9.42
CA ILE A 595 32.79 7.14 8.33
C ILE A 595 33.03 8.53 8.90
N ARG A 596 34.28 8.95 8.91
CA ARG A 596 34.63 10.37 8.91
C ARG A 596 34.44 10.90 7.48
N ARG A 597 33.49 11.83 7.30
CA ARG A 597 33.35 12.61 6.06
C ARG A 597 34.63 13.39 5.77
#